data_acd3e0dc1a2fc3712cf3af212d2e053f
#
_entry.id   acd3e0dc1a2fc3712cf3af212d2e053f
#
_cell.length_a   1.000
_cell.length_b   1.000
_cell.length_c   1.000
_cell.angle_alpha   90.00
_cell.angle_beta   90.00
_cell.angle_gamma   90.00
#
_symmetry.space_group_name_H-M   'P 1'
#
loop_
_entity.id
_entity.type
_entity.pdbx_description
1 polymer ?
#
loop_
_entity_poly.entity_id
_entity_poly.type
_entity_poly.pdbx_seq_one_letter_code
_entity_poly.pdbx_strand_id
1 'polypeptide(L)'
;MPTQQEIQLLNETLFEQLDTPGMQKQAIDAVNDFTRTKMREDGFYRRIMPPLTITNDELDRQVDTDKPVKVVDKEPDSPAAVSLPFATLPINFYIRGPRYRVMFDRIVSPRAVKDVDELRTYVIDIRQVLSDNMIKDMLAEEDGKFIAAFNAVLPTAGADNVASGVCQYEEIHGGITRETLVDAMKVMPRTPSHFEVETCLVNNITIKELLKFGRDEMGGDFSQDIIKNGWAETNFLNCRWIVTIKRDLVPDDSLFMFASPKFIGKNYELEPTTMYIRREAYMLEYFAYQTSGGSFGHTNGLARVDFK
;
A
#
# COMPACT_ATOMS: atom_id res chain seq x y z
N MET A 1 -9.99 28.86 6.30
CA MET A 1 -10.00 28.21 7.64
C MET A 1 -11.30 28.63 8.30
N PRO A 2 -12.07 27.73 8.90
CA PRO A 2 -13.28 28.08 9.60
C PRO A 2 -12.96 29.02 10.76
N THR A 3 -13.86 29.95 11.05
CA THR A 3 -13.71 30.89 12.16
C THR A 3 -13.95 30.17 13.49
N GLN A 4 -13.44 30.73 14.59
CA GLN A 4 -13.60 30.17 15.93
C GLN A 4 -15.08 29.94 16.31
N GLN A 5 -15.97 30.84 15.85
CA GLN A 5 -17.41 30.71 16.05
C GLN A 5 -18.02 29.54 15.25
N GLU A 6 -17.58 29.33 14.03
CA GLU A 6 -18.03 28.18 13.20
C GLU A 6 -17.60 26.83 13.81
N ILE A 7 -16.39 26.76 14.38
CA ILE A 7 -15.90 25.56 15.07
C ILE A 7 -16.72 25.25 16.32
N GLN A 8 -17.06 26.29 17.12
CA GLN A 8 -17.91 26.10 18.29
C GLN A 8 -19.31 25.63 17.90
N LEU A 9 -19.91 26.24 16.88
CA LEU A 9 -21.23 25.86 16.38
C LEU A 9 -21.24 24.41 15.85
N LEU A 10 -20.19 23.99 15.14
CA LEU A 10 -20.05 22.61 14.66
C LEU A 10 -19.91 21.61 15.80
N ASN A 11 -19.21 21.97 16.88
CA ASN A 11 -19.08 21.12 18.05
C ASN A 11 -20.42 21.03 18.83
N GLU A 12 -21.15 22.12 18.97
CA GLU A 12 -22.47 22.13 19.62
C GLU A 12 -23.48 21.29 18.84
N THR A 13 -23.54 21.43 17.52
CA THR A 13 -24.42 20.60 16.68
C THR A 13 -24.07 19.10 16.74
N LEU A 14 -22.79 18.75 16.86
CA LEU A 14 -22.39 17.36 17.06
C LEU A 14 -22.88 16.82 18.41
N PHE A 15 -22.76 17.61 19.47
CA PHE A 15 -23.26 17.20 20.80
C PHE A 15 -24.77 16.99 20.80
N GLU A 16 -25.53 17.87 20.15
CA GLU A 16 -26.98 17.72 20.01
C GLU A 16 -27.33 16.44 19.20
N GLN A 17 -26.59 16.15 18.13
CA GLN A 17 -26.79 14.95 17.35
C GLN A 17 -26.46 13.66 18.12
N LEU A 18 -25.42 13.67 18.95
CA LEU A 18 -25.05 12.52 19.78
C LEU A 18 -26.02 12.29 20.94
N ASP A 19 -26.62 13.36 21.48
CA ASP A 19 -27.60 13.29 22.60
C ASP A 19 -28.99 12.85 22.10
N THR A 20 -29.29 13.04 20.82
CA THR A 20 -30.62 12.71 20.29
C THR A 20 -30.65 11.25 19.79
N PRO A 21 -31.48 10.37 20.34
CA PRO A 21 -31.64 9.01 19.88
C PRO A 21 -32.02 8.98 18.38
N GLY A 22 -31.21 8.31 17.57
CA GLY A 22 -31.40 8.20 16.11
C GLY A 22 -30.54 9.14 15.27
N MET A 23 -29.95 10.21 15.81
CA MET A 23 -29.04 11.09 15.08
C MET A 23 -27.56 10.68 15.20
N GLN A 24 -27.23 9.75 16.09
CA GLN A 24 -25.87 9.23 16.26
C GLN A 24 -25.30 8.68 14.96
N LYS A 25 -26.14 8.00 14.16
CA LYS A 25 -25.72 7.47 12.87
C LYS A 25 -25.32 8.55 11.87
N GLN A 26 -26.06 9.67 11.84
CA GLN A 26 -25.73 10.81 10.95
C GLN A 26 -24.42 11.49 11.34
N ALA A 27 -24.15 11.62 12.65
CA ALA A 27 -22.89 12.16 13.14
C ALA A 27 -21.71 11.26 12.76
N ILE A 28 -21.86 9.94 12.85
CA ILE A 28 -20.86 8.95 12.44
C ILE A 28 -20.66 8.98 10.91
N ASP A 29 -21.73 9.05 10.13
CA ASP A 29 -21.66 9.08 8.67
C ASP A 29 -20.95 10.35 8.16
N ALA A 30 -21.21 11.51 8.76
CA ALA A 30 -20.54 12.76 8.40
C ALA A 30 -19.01 12.70 8.65
N VAL A 31 -18.59 12.08 9.75
CA VAL A 31 -17.16 11.89 10.03
C VAL A 31 -16.54 10.85 9.08
N ASN A 32 -17.26 9.80 8.75
CA ASN A 32 -16.81 8.77 7.82
C ASN A 32 -16.57 9.34 6.42
N ASP A 33 -17.45 10.22 5.92
CA ASP A 33 -17.28 10.84 4.61
C ASP A 33 -16.03 11.72 4.56
N PHE A 34 -15.76 12.48 5.62
CA PHE A 34 -14.54 13.26 5.74
C PHE A 34 -13.29 12.37 5.80
N THR A 35 -13.32 11.28 6.54
CA THR A 35 -12.22 10.32 6.66
C THR A 35 -11.88 9.68 5.30
N ARG A 36 -12.87 9.23 4.54
CA ARG A 36 -12.70 8.62 3.22
C ARG A 36 -11.98 9.52 2.22
N THR A 37 -12.26 10.80 2.20
CA THR A 37 -11.68 11.76 1.25
C THR A 37 -10.17 11.94 1.44
N LYS A 38 -9.66 11.83 2.67
CA LYS A 38 -8.22 12.01 2.97
C LYS A 38 -7.37 10.76 2.86
N MET A 39 -7.94 9.57 3.05
CA MET A 39 -7.18 8.31 2.98
C MET A 39 -6.50 8.03 1.64
N ARG A 40 -6.95 8.62 0.55
CA ARG A 40 -6.46 8.32 -0.80
C ARG A 40 -5.08 8.88 -1.09
N GLU A 41 -4.54 9.78 -0.27
CA GLU A 41 -3.35 10.56 -0.61
C GLU A 41 -2.05 10.12 0.08
N ASP A 42 -2.08 9.43 1.25
CA ASP A 42 -0.88 9.28 2.08
C ASP A 42 -0.28 7.86 2.18
N GLY A 43 -0.96 6.80 1.71
CA GLY A 43 -0.45 5.43 1.74
C GLY A 43 0.24 5.00 0.44
N PHE A 44 1.50 4.56 0.48
CA PHE A 44 2.18 4.05 -0.70
C PHE A 44 1.70 2.65 -1.09
N TYR A 45 1.30 1.80 -0.15
CA TYR A 45 0.78 0.47 -0.44
C TYR A 45 -0.42 0.51 -1.38
N ARG A 46 -1.40 1.38 -1.11
CA ARG A 46 -2.60 1.54 -1.95
C ARG A 46 -2.29 2.11 -3.34
N ARG A 47 -1.18 2.82 -3.50
CA ARG A 47 -0.69 3.31 -4.80
C ARG A 47 -0.01 2.20 -5.61
N ILE A 48 0.69 1.27 -4.94
CA ILE A 48 1.34 0.11 -5.57
C ILE A 48 0.28 -0.96 -5.90
N MET A 49 -0.59 -1.28 -4.95
CA MET A 49 -1.66 -2.27 -5.09
C MET A 49 -3.02 -1.64 -4.75
N PRO A 50 -3.73 -1.05 -5.74
CA PRO A 50 -5.03 -0.44 -5.51
C PRO A 50 -6.02 -1.42 -4.89
N PRO A 51 -6.77 -1.01 -3.84
CA PRO A 51 -7.73 -1.88 -3.18
C PRO A 51 -8.94 -2.15 -4.08
N LEU A 52 -9.40 -3.39 -4.08
CA LEU A 52 -10.63 -3.83 -4.72
C LEU A 52 -11.67 -4.09 -3.63
N THR A 53 -12.82 -3.46 -3.73
CA THR A 53 -13.91 -3.71 -2.79
C THR A 53 -14.48 -5.10 -3.02
N ILE A 54 -14.67 -5.86 -1.95
CA ILE A 54 -15.23 -7.20 -1.98
C ILE A 54 -16.55 -7.24 -1.18
N THR A 55 -17.51 -8.01 -1.68
CA THR A 55 -18.79 -8.24 -1.01
C THR A 55 -18.76 -9.51 -0.17
N ASN A 56 -19.67 -9.60 0.81
CA ASN A 56 -19.75 -10.77 1.70
C ASN A 56 -20.01 -12.08 0.95
N ASP A 57 -20.69 -12.02 -0.19
CA ASP A 57 -21.02 -13.21 -1.00
C ASP A 57 -19.79 -13.82 -1.70
N GLU A 58 -18.71 -13.06 -1.78
CA GLU A 58 -17.46 -13.50 -2.42
C GLU A 58 -16.44 -14.05 -1.42
N LEU A 59 -16.78 -14.06 -0.13
CA LEU A 59 -15.91 -14.53 0.93
C LEU A 59 -16.03 -16.04 1.12
N ASP A 60 -14.87 -16.67 1.23
CA ASP A 60 -14.74 -18.06 1.66
C ASP A 60 -14.39 -18.12 3.14
N ARG A 61 -14.75 -19.22 3.79
CA ARG A 61 -14.32 -19.50 5.16
C ARG A 61 -13.06 -20.36 5.14
N GLN A 62 -12.09 -20.01 5.96
CA GLN A 62 -10.90 -20.84 6.11
C GLN A 62 -11.26 -22.19 6.76
N VAL A 63 -10.62 -23.28 6.31
CA VAL A 63 -10.95 -24.63 6.77
C VAL A 63 -10.68 -24.84 8.26
N ASP A 64 -9.58 -24.24 8.76
CA ASP A 64 -9.10 -24.47 10.13
C ASP A 64 -9.57 -23.37 11.11
N THR A 65 -10.09 -22.26 10.64
CA THR A 65 -10.50 -21.13 11.46
C THR A 65 -11.72 -20.43 10.89
N ASP A 66 -12.47 -19.71 11.73
CA ASP A 66 -13.62 -18.92 11.29
C ASP A 66 -13.25 -17.60 10.60
N LYS A 67 -11.97 -17.42 10.24
CA LYS A 67 -11.53 -16.19 9.58
C LYS A 67 -12.01 -16.13 8.14
N PRO A 68 -12.50 -14.97 7.68
CA PRO A 68 -12.83 -14.76 6.29
C PRO A 68 -11.57 -14.79 5.44
N VAL A 69 -11.65 -15.40 4.27
CA VAL A 69 -10.57 -15.45 3.28
C VAL A 69 -11.15 -15.26 1.89
N LYS A 70 -10.34 -14.75 0.96
CA LYS A 70 -10.63 -14.78 -0.47
C LYS A 70 -9.68 -15.71 -1.17
N VAL A 71 -10.20 -16.70 -1.87
CA VAL A 71 -9.40 -17.56 -2.73
C VAL A 71 -9.34 -16.92 -4.12
N VAL A 72 -8.11 -16.77 -4.62
CA VAL A 72 -7.84 -16.17 -5.95
C VAL A 72 -7.14 -17.21 -6.81
N ASP A 73 -7.67 -17.40 -8.01
CA ASP A 73 -7.05 -18.28 -8.99
C ASP A 73 -5.80 -17.62 -9.59
N LYS A 74 -4.76 -18.40 -9.75
CA LYS A 74 -3.55 -18.01 -10.44
C LYS A 74 -3.55 -18.65 -11.82
N GLU A 75 -2.97 -17.98 -12.80
CA GLU A 75 -2.82 -18.51 -14.15
C GLU A 75 -2.12 -19.88 -14.10
N PRO A 76 -2.70 -20.91 -14.74
CA PRO A 76 -2.07 -22.22 -14.79
C PRO A 76 -0.83 -22.20 -15.68
N ASP A 77 0.18 -23.00 -15.31
CA ASP A 77 1.35 -23.18 -16.16
C ASP A 77 0.96 -23.84 -17.48
N SER A 78 1.46 -23.28 -18.57
CA SER A 78 1.30 -23.82 -19.92
C SER A 78 2.61 -24.45 -20.37
N PRO A 79 2.61 -25.70 -20.85
CA PRO A 79 3.80 -26.31 -21.38
C PRO A 79 4.24 -25.60 -22.67
N ALA A 80 5.54 -25.59 -22.90
CA ALA A 80 6.09 -25.06 -24.13
C ALA A 80 5.57 -25.82 -25.36
N ALA A 81 5.35 -25.08 -26.45
CA ALA A 81 5.01 -25.71 -27.73
C ALA A 81 6.17 -26.59 -28.24
N VAL A 82 5.83 -27.77 -28.71
CA VAL A 82 6.81 -28.75 -29.24
C VAL A 82 6.54 -28.96 -30.73
N SER A 83 7.60 -28.92 -31.51
CA SER A 83 7.53 -29.30 -32.94
C SER A 83 7.45 -30.82 -33.05
N LEU A 84 6.43 -31.32 -33.73
CA LEU A 84 6.23 -32.74 -33.93
C LEU A 84 6.39 -33.10 -35.44
N PRO A 85 6.90 -34.30 -35.76
CA PRO A 85 6.89 -34.82 -37.12
C PRO A 85 5.46 -35.01 -37.63
N PHE A 86 5.29 -35.02 -38.96
CA PHE A 86 4.00 -35.31 -39.56
C PHE A 86 3.48 -36.68 -39.12
N ALA A 87 2.16 -36.81 -38.98
CA ALA A 87 1.45 -38.00 -38.52
C ALA A 87 1.68 -38.42 -37.08
N THR A 88 2.19 -37.53 -36.21
CA THR A 88 2.27 -37.73 -34.75
C THR A 88 1.23 -36.91 -34.02
N LEU A 89 0.65 -37.48 -32.95
CA LEU A 89 -0.30 -36.77 -32.09
C LEU A 89 0.47 -35.99 -30.99
N PRO A 90 -0.04 -34.81 -30.57
CA PRO A 90 0.54 -34.07 -29.45
C PRO A 90 0.42 -34.84 -28.14
N ILE A 91 1.35 -34.63 -27.23
CA ILE A 91 1.33 -35.17 -25.87
C ILE A 91 0.21 -34.48 -25.09
N ASN A 92 -0.62 -35.27 -24.43
CA ASN A 92 -1.66 -34.73 -23.54
C ASN A 92 -1.02 -34.16 -22.28
N PHE A 93 -1.41 -32.92 -21.96
CA PHE A 93 -1.01 -32.24 -20.74
C PHE A 93 -2.22 -31.95 -19.86
N TYR A 94 -2.14 -32.32 -18.59
CA TYR A 94 -3.19 -32.02 -17.63
C TYR A 94 -2.94 -30.68 -16.97
N ILE A 95 -3.83 -29.72 -17.21
CA ILE A 95 -3.73 -28.36 -16.67
C ILE A 95 -4.19 -28.38 -15.21
N ARG A 96 -3.36 -27.84 -14.32
CA ARG A 96 -3.68 -27.59 -12.92
C ARG A 96 -3.71 -26.10 -12.69
N GLY A 97 -4.79 -25.60 -12.07
CA GLY A 97 -4.92 -24.21 -11.67
C GLY A 97 -4.41 -23.99 -10.24
N PRO A 98 -3.25 -23.36 -10.03
CA PRO A 98 -2.80 -22.99 -8.70
C PRO A 98 -3.68 -21.86 -8.14
N ARG A 99 -3.81 -21.81 -6.80
CA ARG A 99 -4.61 -20.81 -6.09
C ARG A 99 -3.81 -20.24 -4.94
N TYR A 100 -4.09 -18.99 -4.58
CA TYR A 100 -3.56 -18.40 -3.37
C TYR A 100 -4.70 -17.81 -2.53
N ARG A 101 -4.44 -17.62 -1.24
CA ARG A 101 -5.42 -17.09 -0.30
C ARG A 101 -5.02 -15.69 0.11
N VAL A 102 -6.01 -14.82 0.17
CA VAL A 102 -5.90 -13.50 0.78
C VAL A 102 -6.61 -13.56 2.12
N MET A 103 -5.88 -13.33 3.20
CA MET A 103 -6.42 -13.26 4.55
C MET A 103 -6.79 -11.83 4.88
N PHE A 104 -7.90 -11.65 5.60
CA PHE A 104 -8.34 -10.35 6.06
C PHE A 104 -7.92 -10.12 7.51
N ASP A 105 -7.37 -8.94 7.75
CA ASP A 105 -7.03 -8.45 9.07
C ASP A 105 -7.81 -7.17 9.36
N ARG A 106 -8.18 -6.99 10.62
CA ARG A 106 -8.77 -5.74 11.09
C ARG A 106 -7.66 -4.83 11.62
N ILE A 107 -7.57 -3.63 11.04
CA ILE A 107 -6.70 -2.57 11.52
C ILE A 107 -7.57 -1.60 12.31
N VAL A 108 -7.17 -1.29 13.53
CA VAL A 108 -7.91 -0.41 14.44
C VAL A 108 -6.97 0.67 14.95
N SER A 109 -7.41 1.92 14.92
CA SER A 109 -6.66 3.00 15.54
C SER A 109 -6.71 2.90 17.07
N PRO A 110 -5.76 3.51 17.80
CA PRO A 110 -5.89 3.69 19.23
C PRO A 110 -7.20 4.40 19.57
N ARG A 111 -7.79 4.02 20.70
CA ARG A 111 -8.99 4.69 21.22
C ARG A 111 -8.59 6.02 21.86
N ALA A 112 -8.99 7.13 21.25
CA ALA A 112 -8.84 8.44 21.84
C ALA A 112 -10.06 8.76 22.70
N VAL A 113 -9.83 9.18 23.93
CA VAL A 113 -10.88 9.55 24.90
C VAL A 113 -10.67 10.99 25.31
N LYS A 114 -11.75 11.77 25.33
CA LYS A 114 -11.70 13.17 25.72
C LYS A 114 -12.94 13.55 26.52
N ASP A 115 -12.77 14.40 27.52
CA ASP A 115 -13.86 14.96 28.28
C ASP A 115 -14.62 16.02 27.46
N VAL A 116 -15.96 16.01 27.55
CA VAL A 116 -16.84 16.95 26.82
C VAL A 116 -16.58 18.40 27.23
N ASP A 117 -16.35 18.65 28.51
CA ASP A 117 -16.12 20.01 29.00
C ASP A 117 -14.75 20.55 28.58
N GLU A 118 -13.75 19.68 28.51
CA GLU A 118 -12.46 20.06 27.90
C GLU A 118 -12.58 20.37 26.42
N LEU A 119 -13.41 19.65 25.65
CA LEU A 119 -13.63 19.92 24.24
C LEU A 119 -14.19 21.32 23.97
N ARG A 120 -14.99 21.86 24.88
CA ARG A 120 -15.54 23.23 24.75
C ARG A 120 -14.47 24.33 24.85
N THR A 121 -13.32 24.03 25.44
CA THR A 121 -12.21 25.00 25.60
C THR A 121 -11.26 25.02 24.38
N TYR A 122 -11.39 24.09 23.45
CA TYR A 122 -10.51 24.01 22.31
C TYR A 122 -10.89 25.01 21.21
N VAL A 123 -9.86 25.67 20.69
CA VAL A 123 -9.95 26.62 19.57
C VAL A 123 -9.83 25.88 18.22
N ILE A 124 -9.39 24.61 18.24
CA ILE A 124 -9.10 23.78 17.07
C ILE A 124 -10.24 22.77 16.87
N ASP A 125 -10.61 22.47 15.64
CA ASP A 125 -11.50 21.35 15.34
C ASP A 125 -10.80 20.02 15.65
N ILE A 126 -11.03 19.55 16.86
CA ILE A 126 -10.43 18.31 17.37
C ILE A 126 -10.85 17.10 16.55
N ARG A 127 -12.08 17.09 16.01
CA ARG A 127 -12.57 15.98 15.18
C ARG A 127 -11.69 15.83 13.94
N GLN A 128 -11.40 16.94 13.28
CA GLN A 128 -10.55 16.94 12.09
C GLN A 128 -9.14 16.46 12.44
N VAL A 129 -8.54 16.97 13.48
CA VAL A 129 -7.18 16.60 13.90
C VAL A 129 -7.10 15.13 14.31
N LEU A 130 -8.05 14.64 15.10
CA LEU A 130 -8.08 13.23 15.52
C LEU A 130 -8.34 12.31 14.34
N SER A 131 -9.27 12.66 13.46
CA SER A 131 -9.53 11.90 12.22
C SER A 131 -8.28 11.81 11.36
N ASP A 132 -7.60 12.94 11.12
CA ASP A 132 -6.38 12.98 10.31
C ASP A 132 -5.25 12.13 10.91
N ASN A 133 -5.08 12.19 12.24
CA ASN A 133 -4.06 11.40 12.93
C ASN A 133 -4.38 9.91 12.88
N MET A 134 -5.63 9.51 13.16
CA MET A 134 -6.04 8.11 13.11
C MET A 134 -5.89 7.52 11.71
N ILE A 135 -6.23 8.27 10.67
CA ILE A 135 -6.02 7.86 9.27
C ILE A 135 -4.54 7.62 8.99
N LYS A 136 -3.67 8.56 9.40
CA LYS A 136 -2.22 8.43 9.18
C LYS A 136 -1.64 7.21 9.88
N ASP A 137 -2.08 6.96 11.11
CA ASP A 137 -1.63 5.80 11.87
C ASP A 137 -2.09 4.49 11.23
N MET A 138 -3.33 4.42 10.74
CA MET A 138 -3.85 3.24 10.04
C MET A 138 -3.13 2.98 8.72
N LEU A 139 -2.85 4.04 7.93
CA LEU A 139 -2.08 3.94 6.70
C LEU A 139 -0.64 3.53 6.95
N ALA A 140 -0.04 4.01 8.05
CA ALA A 140 1.31 3.59 8.43
C ALA A 140 1.34 2.10 8.78
N GLU A 141 0.33 1.58 9.45
CA GLU A 141 0.22 0.15 9.78
C GLU A 141 0.01 -0.71 8.52
N GLU A 142 -0.84 -0.27 7.57
CA GLU A 142 -1.00 -0.96 6.27
C GLU A 142 0.33 -1.04 5.51
N ASP A 143 1.03 0.08 5.41
CA ASP A 143 2.33 0.15 4.74
C ASP A 143 3.37 -0.73 5.46
N GLY A 144 3.35 -0.75 6.81
CA GLY A 144 4.20 -1.60 7.61
C GLY A 144 3.99 -3.09 7.34
N LYS A 145 2.72 -3.53 7.31
CA LYS A 145 2.35 -4.92 6.98
C LYS A 145 2.77 -5.29 5.56
N PHE A 146 2.60 -4.38 4.59
CA PHE A 146 3.00 -4.60 3.21
C PHE A 146 4.52 -4.79 3.08
N ILE A 147 5.32 -3.94 3.70
CA ILE A 147 6.79 -4.07 3.68
C ILE A 147 7.25 -5.30 4.47
N ALA A 148 6.60 -5.64 5.57
CA ALA A 148 6.89 -6.86 6.31
C ALA A 148 6.64 -8.12 5.46
N ALA A 149 5.53 -8.16 4.73
CA ALA A 149 5.22 -9.24 3.79
C ALA A 149 6.24 -9.30 2.64
N PHE A 150 6.65 -8.14 2.11
CA PHE A 150 7.68 -8.04 1.07
C PHE A 150 9.02 -8.59 1.58
N ASN A 151 9.47 -8.17 2.75
CA ASN A 151 10.72 -8.64 3.35
C ASN A 151 10.67 -10.14 3.72
N ALA A 152 9.49 -10.69 4.01
CA ALA A 152 9.33 -12.13 4.23
C ALA A 152 9.54 -12.95 2.94
N VAL A 153 9.20 -12.37 1.78
CA VAL A 153 9.46 -12.99 0.46
C VAL A 153 10.94 -12.89 0.07
N LEU A 154 11.59 -11.78 0.39
CA LEU A 154 12.99 -11.49 0.05
C LEU A 154 13.81 -11.23 1.33
N PRO A 155 14.07 -12.26 2.16
CA PRO A 155 14.64 -12.06 3.49
C PRO A 155 16.14 -11.76 3.48
N THR A 156 16.88 -12.20 2.48
CA THR A 156 18.34 -12.19 2.48
C THR A 156 18.89 -11.67 1.16
N ALA A 157 19.76 -10.66 1.24
CA ALA A 157 20.48 -10.15 0.09
C ALA A 157 21.41 -11.20 -0.52
N GLY A 158 21.46 -11.27 -1.83
CA GLY A 158 22.33 -12.18 -2.56
C GLY A 158 21.87 -13.64 -2.59
N ALA A 159 20.77 -13.99 -1.91
CA ALA A 159 20.22 -15.34 -1.94
C ALA A 159 19.20 -15.51 -3.08
N ASP A 160 19.21 -16.68 -3.72
CA ASP A 160 18.22 -17.02 -4.72
C ASP A 160 16.82 -17.16 -4.07
N ASN A 161 15.81 -16.60 -4.71
CA ASN A 161 14.43 -16.83 -4.32
C ASN A 161 14.04 -18.27 -4.67
N VAL A 162 13.53 -19.01 -3.70
CA VAL A 162 13.11 -20.41 -3.85
C VAL A 162 12.10 -20.59 -5.01
N ALA A 163 11.26 -19.59 -5.25
CA ALA A 163 10.24 -19.64 -6.28
C ALA A 163 10.78 -19.38 -7.70
N SER A 164 11.82 -18.56 -7.85
CA SER A 164 12.36 -18.15 -9.16
C SER A 164 13.70 -18.79 -9.48
N GLY A 165 14.45 -19.25 -8.48
CA GLY A 165 15.84 -19.68 -8.64
C GLY A 165 16.79 -18.58 -9.06
N VAL A 166 16.41 -17.31 -8.88
CA VAL A 166 17.18 -16.12 -9.24
C VAL A 166 17.23 -15.17 -8.06
N CYS A 167 18.36 -14.50 -7.86
CA CYS A 167 18.48 -13.49 -6.85
C CYS A 167 17.64 -12.26 -7.22
N GLN A 168 16.69 -11.91 -6.35
CA GLN A 168 15.80 -10.76 -6.50
C GLN A 168 16.08 -9.68 -5.43
N TYR A 169 17.00 -9.94 -4.52
CA TYR A 169 17.50 -8.98 -3.55
C TYR A 169 19.01 -8.86 -3.68
N GLU A 170 19.47 -7.81 -4.32
CA GLU A 170 20.89 -7.57 -4.59
C GLU A 170 21.44 -6.38 -3.78
N GLU A 171 22.71 -6.44 -3.42
CA GLU A 171 23.50 -5.31 -2.90
C GLU A 171 24.45 -4.83 -3.98
N ILE A 172 24.34 -3.57 -4.39
CA ILE A 172 25.18 -2.97 -5.41
C ILE A 172 26.08 -1.94 -4.76
N HIS A 173 27.41 -2.11 -4.91
CA HIS A 173 28.39 -1.18 -4.38
C HIS A 173 28.65 -0.02 -5.35
N GLY A 174 28.93 1.17 -4.80
CA GLY A 174 29.28 2.37 -5.57
C GLY A 174 28.24 3.50 -5.50
N GLY A 175 27.24 3.34 -4.62
CA GLY A 175 26.18 4.33 -4.46
C GLY A 175 25.21 4.36 -5.65
N ILE A 176 24.36 5.39 -5.71
CA ILE A 176 23.38 5.54 -6.78
C ILE A 176 24.02 6.32 -7.93
N THR A 177 24.41 5.59 -8.97
CA THR A 177 24.91 6.12 -10.24
C THR A 177 23.99 5.65 -11.38
N ARG A 178 24.16 6.21 -12.56
CA ARG A 178 23.42 5.77 -13.74
C ARG A 178 23.65 4.28 -14.03
N GLU A 179 24.88 3.82 -13.93
CA GLU A 179 25.25 2.43 -14.19
C GLU A 179 24.63 1.48 -13.17
N THR A 180 24.77 1.79 -11.87
CA THR A 180 24.18 0.97 -10.80
C THR A 180 22.66 0.94 -10.86
N LEU A 181 22.01 2.04 -11.29
CA LEU A 181 20.57 2.09 -11.47
C LEU A 181 20.10 1.21 -12.64
N VAL A 182 20.85 1.21 -13.76
CA VAL A 182 20.57 0.32 -14.90
C VAL A 182 20.75 -1.14 -14.50
N ASP A 183 21.75 -1.46 -13.69
CA ASP A 183 21.94 -2.82 -13.17
C ASP A 183 20.83 -3.24 -12.23
N ALA A 184 20.36 -2.35 -11.37
CA ALA A 184 19.19 -2.59 -10.52
C ALA A 184 17.93 -2.93 -11.36
N MET A 185 17.69 -2.20 -12.45
CA MET A 185 16.53 -2.46 -13.32
C MET A 185 16.59 -3.79 -14.06
N LYS A 186 17.76 -4.42 -14.17
CA LYS A 186 17.91 -5.74 -14.79
C LYS A 186 17.55 -6.91 -13.86
N VAL A 187 17.46 -6.66 -12.55
CA VAL A 187 17.21 -7.72 -11.53
C VAL A 187 15.90 -8.45 -11.79
N MET A 188 14.81 -7.72 -11.96
CA MET A 188 13.48 -8.30 -12.14
C MET A 188 13.30 -9.00 -13.49
N PRO A 189 13.74 -8.45 -14.65
CA PRO A 189 13.64 -9.13 -15.93
C PRO A 189 14.45 -10.43 -16.05
N ARG A 190 15.46 -10.64 -15.19
CA ARG A 190 16.22 -11.91 -15.13
C ARG A 190 15.41 -13.09 -14.59
N THR A 191 14.28 -12.82 -13.91
CA THR A 191 13.41 -13.89 -13.39
C THR A 191 12.77 -14.68 -14.54
N PRO A 192 12.40 -15.95 -14.33
CA PRO A 192 11.76 -16.77 -15.37
C PRO A 192 10.45 -16.19 -15.92
N SER A 193 9.81 -15.30 -15.18
CA SER A 193 8.57 -14.64 -15.59
C SER A 193 8.78 -13.40 -16.45
N HIS A 194 10.02 -12.92 -16.61
CA HIS A 194 10.40 -11.76 -17.42
C HIS A 194 9.58 -10.49 -17.17
N PHE A 195 9.19 -10.25 -15.91
CA PHE A 195 8.44 -9.07 -15.58
C PHE A 195 9.33 -7.82 -15.64
N GLU A 196 8.77 -6.76 -16.17
CA GLU A 196 9.38 -5.43 -16.14
C GLU A 196 9.00 -4.67 -14.87
N VAL A 197 9.85 -3.76 -14.46
CA VAL A 197 9.59 -2.87 -13.33
C VAL A 197 8.59 -1.80 -13.76
N GLU A 198 7.44 -1.73 -13.10
CA GLU A 198 6.45 -0.67 -13.33
C GLU A 198 6.50 0.39 -12.24
N THR A 199 6.73 -0.01 -10.99
CA THR A 199 6.73 0.91 -9.84
C THR A 199 8.01 0.73 -9.03
N CYS A 200 8.64 1.85 -8.71
CA CYS A 200 9.78 1.96 -7.80
C CYS A 200 9.36 2.70 -6.54
N LEU A 201 9.68 2.15 -5.37
CA LEU A 201 9.46 2.79 -4.08
C LEU A 201 10.80 3.13 -3.44
N VAL A 202 10.97 4.40 -3.10
CA VAL A 202 12.17 4.94 -2.45
C VAL A 202 11.79 5.91 -1.35
N ASN A 203 12.74 6.18 -0.45
CA ASN A 203 12.53 7.24 0.51
C ASN A 203 12.92 8.63 -0.04
N ASN A 204 12.57 9.66 0.71
CA ASN A 204 12.79 11.06 0.33
C ASN A 204 14.26 11.52 0.35
N ILE A 205 15.16 10.73 0.92
CA ILE A 205 16.60 10.98 0.94
C ILE A 205 17.24 10.35 -0.28
N THR A 206 16.98 9.06 -0.50
CA THR A 206 17.51 8.28 -1.62
C THR A 206 17.16 8.91 -2.97
N ILE A 207 15.94 9.43 -3.13
CA ILE A 207 15.56 10.09 -4.39
C ILE A 207 16.39 11.34 -4.68
N LYS A 208 16.90 12.04 -3.67
CA LYS A 208 17.75 13.22 -3.87
C LYS A 208 19.10 12.88 -4.49
N GLU A 209 19.55 11.65 -4.38
CA GLU A 209 20.76 11.20 -5.05
C GLU A 209 20.63 11.29 -6.57
N LEU A 210 19.41 11.12 -7.12
CA LEU A 210 19.14 11.29 -8.54
C LEU A 210 19.36 12.72 -9.03
N LEU A 211 19.29 13.73 -8.14
CA LEU A 211 19.61 15.13 -8.51
C LEU A 211 21.10 15.34 -8.80
N LYS A 212 21.96 14.43 -8.39
CA LYS A 212 23.38 14.49 -8.69
C LYS A 212 23.69 14.14 -10.15
N PHE A 213 22.73 13.53 -10.85
CA PHE A 213 22.87 13.19 -12.25
C PHE A 213 22.89 14.44 -13.12
N GLY A 214 23.80 14.49 -14.08
CA GLY A 214 23.94 15.60 -15.01
C GLY A 214 22.73 15.74 -15.94
N ARG A 215 22.54 16.91 -16.51
CA ARG A 215 21.45 17.21 -17.45
C ARG A 215 21.47 16.28 -18.67
N ASP A 216 22.65 15.88 -19.13
CA ASP A 216 22.83 15.00 -20.27
C ASP A 216 22.48 13.54 -19.97
N GLU A 217 22.44 13.16 -18.67
CA GLU A 217 22.15 11.81 -18.21
C GLU A 217 20.65 11.56 -18.01
N MET A 218 19.90 12.59 -17.62
CA MET A 218 18.49 12.47 -17.25
C MET A 218 17.49 12.97 -18.31
N GLY A 219 17.98 13.68 -19.33
CA GLY A 219 17.09 14.46 -20.19
C GLY A 219 16.67 15.79 -19.55
N GLY A 220 16.58 16.84 -20.37
CA GLY A 220 16.53 18.22 -19.89
C GLY A 220 15.36 18.63 -19.00
N ASP A 221 14.25 17.88 -18.96
CA ASP A 221 13.01 18.29 -18.30
C ASP A 221 12.80 17.66 -16.92
N PHE A 222 13.41 16.50 -16.63
CA PHE A 222 13.17 15.75 -15.39
C PHE A 222 13.54 16.54 -14.11
N SER A 223 14.70 17.20 -14.10
CA SER A 223 15.10 18.00 -12.94
C SER A 223 14.21 19.24 -12.74
N GLN A 224 13.64 19.80 -13.82
CA GLN A 224 12.70 20.91 -13.73
C GLN A 224 11.34 20.47 -13.22
N ASP A 225 10.86 19.29 -13.60
CA ASP A 225 9.58 18.75 -13.14
C ASP A 225 9.62 18.42 -11.65
N ILE A 226 10.73 17.88 -11.17
CA ILE A 226 10.94 17.63 -9.74
C ILE A 226 10.97 18.94 -8.94
N ILE A 227 11.65 19.96 -9.43
CA ILE A 227 11.76 21.26 -8.75
C ILE A 227 10.40 21.97 -8.72
N LYS A 228 9.58 21.83 -9.78
CA LYS A 228 8.27 22.48 -9.88
C LYS A 228 7.15 21.74 -9.16
N ASN A 229 7.10 20.42 -9.28
CA ASN A 229 5.96 19.60 -8.87
C ASN A 229 6.20 18.84 -7.56
N GLY A 230 7.43 18.85 -7.04
CA GLY A 230 7.81 18.09 -5.85
C GLY A 230 7.98 16.59 -6.12
N TRP A 231 8.26 15.83 -5.04
CA TRP A 231 8.74 14.45 -5.10
C TRP A 231 7.64 13.38 -4.99
N ALA A 232 6.37 13.74 -4.98
CA ALA A 232 5.32 12.80 -4.64
C ALA A 232 5.21 11.61 -5.62
N GLU A 233 5.29 11.88 -6.91
CA GLU A 233 5.31 10.87 -7.97
C GLU A 233 6.02 11.43 -9.20
N THR A 234 7.00 10.70 -9.71
CA THR A 234 7.69 11.03 -10.96
C THR A 234 7.81 9.77 -11.83
N ASN A 235 7.87 9.98 -13.15
CA ASN A 235 8.13 8.91 -14.10
C ASN A 235 9.58 9.03 -14.59
N PHE A 236 10.38 8.02 -14.34
CA PHE A 236 11.76 7.96 -14.77
C PHE A 236 12.10 6.52 -15.19
N LEU A 237 12.85 6.33 -16.26
CA LEU A 237 13.16 5.03 -16.85
C LEU A 237 11.91 4.18 -17.16
N ASN A 238 10.85 4.82 -17.62
CA ASN A 238 9.55 4.18 -17.89
C ASN A 238 8.90 3.53 -16.66
N CYS A 239 9.33 3.90 -15.46
CA CYS A 239 8.80 3.42 -14.18
C CYS A 239 8.19 4.58 -13.40
N ARG A 240 7.14 4.29 -12.65
CA ARG A 240 6.53 5.21 -11.71
C ARG A 240 7.31 5.19 -10.40
N TRP A 241 7.85 6.33 -9.99
CA TRP A 241 8.57 6.46 -8.73
C TRP A 241 7.64 7.00 -7.65
N ILE A 242 7.48 6.23 -6.59
CA ILE A 242 6.74 6.62 -5.39
C ILE A 242 7.76 6.96 -4.30
N VAL A 243 7.64 8.17 -3.77
CA VAL A 243 8.53 8.66 -2.73
C VAL A 243 7.80 8.68 -1.40
N THR A 244 8.37 8.03 -0.39
CA THR A 244 7.83 8.01 0.96
C THR A 244 8.72 8.76 1.94
N ILE A 245 8.09 9.35 2.96
CA ILE A 245 8.80 9.94 4.10
C ILE A 245 9.00 8.93 5.24
N LYS A 246 8.46 7.71 5.12
CA LYS A 246 8.48 6.65 6.13
C LYS A 246 9.82 5.89 6.07
N ARG A 247 10.86 6.49 6.61
CA ARG A 247 12.22 5.93 6.57
C ARG A 247 12.39 4.66 7.39
N ASP A 248 11.56 4.49 8.41
CA ASP A 248 11.56 3.27 9.23
C ASP A 248 11.13 2.03 8.43
N LEU A 249 10.33 2.22 7.38
CA LEU A 249 9.86 1.15 6.50
C LEU A 249 10.73 0.98 5.26
N VAL A 250 11.19 2.09 4.70
CA VAL A 250 12.05 2.12 3.51
C VAL A 250 13.39 2.75 3.90
N PRO A 251 14.42 1.94 4.17
CA PRO A 251 15.74 2.42 4.56
C PRO A 251 16.36 3.34 3.51
N ASP A 252 17.35 4.14 3.95
CA ASP A 252 18.15 4.94 3.05
C ASP A 252 18.92 4.03 2.07
N ASP A 253 19.14 4.52 0.86
CA ASP A 253 19.86 3.82 -0.21
C ASP A 253 19.24 2.45 -0.63
N SER A 254 17.96 2.24 -0.31
CA SER A 254 17.19 1.08 -0.72
C SER A 254 16.18 1.42 -1.81
N LEU A 255 16.10 0.57 -2.82
CA LEU A 255 15.15 0.63 -3.93
C LEU A 255 14.28 -0.63 -3.92
N PHE A 256 12.99 -0.45 -3.70
CA PHE A 256 12.00 -1.51 -3.80
C PHE A 256 11.32 -1.43 -5.17
N MET A 257 11.29 -2.52 -5.89
CA MET A 257 10.77 -2.59 -7.25
C MET A 257 9.59 -3.56 -7.33
N PHE A 258 8.58 -3.14 -8.06
CA PHE A 258 7.33 -3.87 -8.22
C PHE A 258 6.95 -3.95 -9.69
N ALA A 259 6.52 -5.11 -10.13
CA ALA A 259 5.88 -5.29 -11.43
C ALA A 259 4.45 -4.70 -11.40
N SER A 260 3.73 -4.81 -12.50
CA SER A 260 2.32 -4.37 -12.54
C SER A 260 1.46 -5.07 -11.48
N PRO A 261 0.51 -4.36 -10.85
CA PRO A 261 -0.43 -4.92 -9.87
C PRO A 261 -1.17 -6.17 -10.38
N LYS A 262 -1.30 -6.33 -11.70
CA LYS A 262 -1.93 -7.50 -12.31
C LYS A 262 -1.16 -8.79 -12.04
N PHE A 263 0.16 -8.70 -11.91
CA PHE A 263 1.06 -9.85 -11.74
C PHE A 263 1.46 -10.07 -10.28
N ILE A 264 1.63 -9.00 -9.50
CA ILE A 264 2.12 -9.10 -8.13
C ILE A 264 1.11 -9.80 -7.22
N GLY A 265 -0.17 -9.40 -7.29
CA GLY A 265 -1.20 -9.92 -6.40
C GLY A 265 -2.43 -9.03 -6.33
N LYS A 266 -3.21 -9.22 -5.26
CA LYS A 266 -4.45 -8.48 -5.04
C LYS A 266 -4.52 -7.92 -3.64
N ASN A 267 -5.07 -6.71 -3.54
CA ASN A 267 -5.46 -6.07 -2.31
C ASN A 267 -6.98 -5.93 -2.29
N TYR A 268 -7.62 -6.42 -1.23
CA TYR A 268 -9.07 -6.36 -1.07
C TYR A 268 -9.44 -5.56 0.17
N GLU A 269 -10.47 -4.76 0.05
CA GLU A 269 -11.07 -4.01 1.14
C GLU A 269 -12.47 -4.56 1.41
N LEU A 270 -12.64 -5.18 2.58
CA LEU A 270 -13.92 -5.73 3.02
C LEU A 270 -14.78 -4.68 3.71
N GLU A 271 -14.17 -3.94 4.65
CA GLU A 271 -14.79 -2.80 5.29
C GLU A 271 -13.89 -1.58 5.06
N PRO A 272 -14.42 -0.52 4.44
CA PRO A 272 -13.69 0.74 4.31
C PRO A 272 -13.45 1.34 5.68
N THR A 273 -12.53 2.28 5.76
CA THR A 273 -12.25 2.97 7.01
C THR A 273 -13.52 3.61 7.56
N THR A 274 -13.90 3.18 8.72
CA THR A 274 -15.07 3.66 9.44
C THR A 274 -14.62 4.26 10.75
N MET A 275 -15.07 5.48 11.03
CA MET A 275 -14.85 6.11 12.32
C MET A 275 -16.03 5.87 13.22
N TYR A 276 -15.75 5.43 14.43
CA TYR A 276 -16.74 5.21 15.47
C TYR A 276 -16.60 6.26 16.56
N ILE A 277 -17.70 6.88 16.93
CA ILE A 277 -17.78 7.87 18.01
C ILE A 277 -18.81 7.35 19.00
N ARG A 278 -18.42 7.28 20.27
CA ARG A 278 -19.29 6.90 21.37
C ARG A 278 -19.19 7.93 22.49
N ARG A 279 -20.34 8.29 23.03
CA ARG A 279 -20.41 9.08 24.26
C ARG A 279 -20.77 8.17 25.42
N GLU A 280 -20.00 8.25 26.48
CA GLU A 280 -20.28 7.60 27.76
C GLU A 280 -20.21 8.62 28.88
N ALA A 281 -21.38 9.03 29.39
CA ALA A 281 -21.53 10.13 30.32
C ALA A 281 -20.89 11.45 29.82
N TYR A 282 -19.81 11.90 30.45
CA TYR A 282 -19.05 13.09 30.09
C TYR A 282 -17.81 12.81 29.22
N MET A 283 -17.59 11.53 28.83
CA MET A 283 -16.45 11.12 27.99
C MET A 283 -16.90 10.86 26.58
N LEU A 284 -16.12 11.33 25.61
CA LEU A 284 -16.24 11.02 24.20
C LEU A 284 -15.09 10.11 23.78
N GLU A 285 -15.43 8.99 23.17
CA GLU A 285 -14.49 8.02 22.64
C GLU A 285 -14.50 8.05 21.12
N TYR A 286 -13.31 8.09 20.52
CA TYR A 286 -13.12 8.07 19.07
C TYR A 286 -12.18 6.94 18.73
N PHE A 287 -12.52 6.13 17.74
CA PHE A 287 -11.59 5.20 17.11
C PHE A 287 -12.02 4.91 15.68
N ALA A 288 -11.06 4.62 14.84
CA ALA A 288 -11.30 4.21 13.46
C ALA A 288 -10.89 2.75 13.27
N TYR A 289 -11.59 2.04 12.39
CA TYR A 289 -11.23 0.69 12.03
C TYR A 289 -11.50 0.45 10.55
N GLN A 290 -10.79 -0.51 10.00
CA GLN A 290 -10.97 -1.00 8.64
C GLN A 290 -10.64 -2.49 8.59
N THR A 291 -11.17 -3.19 7.62
CA THR A 291 -10.85 -4.59 7.36
C THR A 291 -10.35 -4.71 5.94
N SER A 292 -9.07 -5.01 5.79
CA SER A 292 -8.41 -5.17 4.51
C SER A 292 -7.54 -6.41 4.48
N GLY A 293 -7.24 -6.90 3.30
CA GLY A 293 -6.37 -8.05 3.11
C GLY A 293 -5.60 -7.95 1.81
N GLY A 294 -4.29 -8.11 1.87
CA GLY A 294 -3.42 -8.13 0.71
C GLY A 294 -2.53 -9.36 0.68
N SER A 295 -2.25 -9.86 -0.49
CA SER A 295 -1.35 -10.99 -0.66
C SER A 295 -0.60 -10.92 -1.98
N PHE A 296 0.67 -11.33 -1.95
CA PHE A 296 1.47 -11.50 -3.14
C PHE A 296 1.12 -12.86 -3.79
N GLY A 297 0.53 -12.80 -4.98
CA GLY A 297 0.20 -13.99 -5.77
C GLY A 297 1.39 -14.52 -6.56
N HIS A 298 2.33 -13.65 -6.91
CA HIS A 298 3.52 -14.02 -7.68
C HIS A 298 4.76 -13.28 -7.16
N THR A 299 5.70 -14.03 -6.61
CA THR A 299 6.90 -13.48 -5.98
C THR A 299 7.95 -12.96 -6.97
N ASN A 300 7.92 -13.42 -8.24
CA ASN A 300 8.85 -12.96 -9.27
C ASN A 300 8.65 -11.49 -9.68
N GLY A 301 7.51 -10.90 -9.35
CA GLY A 301 7.21 -9.49 -9.58
C GLY A 301 7.73 -8.54 -8.51
N LEU A 302 8.58 -9.01 -7.60
CA LEU A 302 9.15 -8.26 -6.49
C LEU A 302 10.67 -8.27 -6.59
N ALA A 303 11.32 -7.12 -6.40
CA ALA A 303 12.78 -7.07 -6.29
C ALA A 303 13.20 -5.95 -5.34
N ARG A 304 14.37 -6.10 -4.73
CA ARG A 304 14.98 -5.12 -3.85
C ARG A 304 16.46 -4.95 -4.19
N VAL A 305 16.91 -3.72 -4.21
CA VAL A 305 18.32 -3.38 -4.35
C VAL A 305 18.71 -2.40 -3.26
N ASP A 306 19.78 -2.72 -2.57
CA ASP A 306 20.41 -1.83 -1.59
C ASP A 306 21.74 -1.32 -2.19
N PHE A 307 21.90 -0.01 -2.25
CA PHE A 307 23.12 0.65 -2.72
C PHE A 307 24.07 0.88 -1.54
N LYS A 308 25.28 0.36 -1.62
CA LYS A 308 26.30 0.47 -0.56
C LYS A 308 27.55 1.21 -1.02
#